data_fc2a347a9fe174577fa038cf9c282b3b
#
_entry.id   fc2a347a9fe174577fa038cf9c282b3b
#
_cell.length_a   1.000
_cell.length_b   1.000
_cell.length_c   1.000
_cell.angle_alpha   90.00
_cell.angle_beta   90.00
_cell.angle_gamma   90.00
#
_symmetry.space_group_name_H-M   'P 1'
#
loop_
_entity.id
_entity.type
_entity.pdbx_description
1 polymer ?
#
loop_
_entity_poly.entity_id
_entity_poly.type
_entity_poly.pdbx_seq_one_letter_code
_entity_poly.pdbx_strand_id
1 'polypeptide(L)'
;PHDLARRQRQMCIRDRLTDQFRIFTAEKFIKSLEGPDSTQSDIVAGANRDRLYVFIGRPQEWDNENNPPTPIDSFQEFSDSYDDMISMKRVLASDAIQVVRRIDWIPPEQTTGGLGYVYDMYRNDYSSSKTASSGATKLYDADFYVVNSSYQVYKCIYNGTSPSDPNGKPSTIEPTGTSTSIITTADGYRWKYMYTIPVGQVLKFFSADYMPVLIDTAVQSDAVGGEIDTVVIQSSGSGYNNGTYENIPLRGDGTGGRISIVVDGGRIVSATVTSGGSNYSFGKIVVDEVNGIGSGTGSGGAIDVIIPPKGGHGSTPAIELGGFRVMINTKFTYSEGSGDFPTDNDYRRIGLVLNPFKYGTEELADAITLSASNAVIFSPDFTGSFN
;
A
#
# COMPACT_ATOMS: atom_id res chain seq x y z
N PRO A 1 -32.87 -15.89 -7.89
CA PRO A 1 -31.48 -16.37 -7.75
C PRO A 1 -30.48 -15.53 -8.57
N HIS A 2 -30.89 -15.02 -9.75
CA HIS A 2 -30.01 -14.21 -10.61
C HIS A 2 -29.64 -12.83 -10.05
N ASP A 3 -30.47 -12.24 -9.23
CA ASP A 3 -30.27 -10.89 -8.70
C ASP A 3 -29.25 -10.84 -7.55
N LEU A 4 -29.20 -11.90 -6.73
CA LEU A 4 -28.20 -12.06 -5.66
C LEU A 4 -26.79 -12.24 -6.22
N ALA A 5 -26.62 -13.05 -7.27
CA ALA A 5 -25.32 -13.24 -7.93
C ALA A 5 -24.84 -11.95 -8.63
N ARG A 6 -25.76 -11.13 -9.13
CA ARG A 6 -25.45 -9.82 -9.74
C ARG A 6 -25.03 -8.82 -8.69
N ARG A 7 -25.68 -8.79 -7.53
CA ARG A 7 -25.30 -7.94 -6.38
C ARG A 7 -23.96 -8.34 -5.76
N GLN A 8 -23.68 -9.64 -5.63
CA GLN A 8 -22.38 -10.12 -5.15
C GLN A 8 -21.24 -9.78 -6.11
N ARG A 9 -21.45 -9.90 -7.44
CA ARG A 9 -20.44 -9.47 -8.44
C ARG A 9 -20.24 -7.96 -8.41
N GLN A 10 -21.30 -7.17 -8.22
CA GLN A 10 -21.18 -5.71 -8.10
C GLN A 10 -20.47 -5.29 -6.81
N MET A 11 -20.67 -6.00 -5.68
CA MET A 11 -19.94 -5.73 -4.44
C MET A 11 -18.43 -6.02 -4.58
N CYS A 12 -18.04 -7.15 -5.17
CA CYS A 12 -16.63 -7.48 -5.39
C CYS A 12 -15.94 -6.51 -6.36
N ILE A 13 -16.64 -6.06 -7.40
CA ILE A 13 -16.13 -5.05 -8.35
C ILE A 13 -16.02 -3.68 -7.67
N ARG A 14 -16.98 -3.31 -6.81
CA ARG A 14 -16.95 -2.04 -6.06
C ARG A 14 -15.74 -1.93 -5.14
N ASP A 15 -15.44 -2.97 -4.37
CA ASP A 15 -14.31 -2.93 -3.42
C ASP A 15 -12.96 -2.84 -4.16
N ARG A 16 -12.77 -3.56 -5.24
CA ARG A 16 -11.53 -3.49 -6.05
C ARG A 16 -11.36 -2.16 -6.75
N LEU A 17 -12.41 -1.64 -7.37
CA LEU A 17 -12.39 -0.32 -8.00
C LEU A 17 -12.18 0.78 -6.97
N THR A 18 -12.74 0.64 -5.78
CA THR A 18 -12.63 1.63 -4.70
C THR A 18 -11.19 1.77 -4.21
N ASP A 19 -10.47 0.68 -3.96
CA ASP A 19 -9.10 0.76 -3.47
C ASP A 19 -8.13 1.29 -4.54
N GLN A 20 -8.22 0.81 -5.77
CA GLN A 20 -7.43 1.36 -6.87
C GLN A 20 -7.76 2.84 -7.15
N PHE A 21 -9.03 3.22 -7.06
CA PHE A 21 -9.44 4.61 -7.23
C PHE A 21 -8.90 5.49 -6.09
N ARG A 22 -8.89 5.00 -4.85
CA ARG A 22 -8.31 5.71 -3.70
C ARG A 22 -6.81 5.92 -3.88
N ILE A 23 -6.06 4.88 -4.32
CA ILE A 23 -4.62 5.00 -4.61
C ILE A 23 -4.38 6.03 -5.72
N PHE A 24 -5.14 5.95 -6.81
CA PHE A 24 -5.07 6.90 -7.91
C PHE A 24 -5.37 8.33 -7.45
N THR A 25 -6.40 8.51 -6.62
CA THR A 25 -6.77 9.83 -6.08
C THR A 25 -5.65 10.38 -5.19
N ALA A 26 -5.04 9.56 -4.33
CA ALA A 26 -3.92 9.95 -3.50
C ALA A 26 -2.69 10.38 -4.36
N GLU A 27 -2.39 9.63 -5.41
CA GLU A 27 -1.33 9.99 -6.35
C GLU A 27 -1.62 11.31 -7.07
N LYS A 28 -2.85 11.49 -7.59
CA LYS A 28 -3.26 12.72 -8.27
C LYS A 28 -3.26 13.93 -7.34
N PHE A 29 -3.66 13.75 -6.09
CA PHE A 29 -3.59 14.80 -5.08
C PHE A 29 -2.14 15.29 -4.88
N ILE A 30 -1.16 14.40 -4.73
CA ILE A 30 0.25 14.81 -4.60
C ILE A 30 0.74 15.48 -5.88
N LYS A 31 0.43 14.92 -7.03
CA LYS A 31 0.82 15.51 -8.33
C LYS A 31 0.23 16.90 -8.55
N SER A 32 -0.97 17.18 -8.05
CA SER A 32 -1.57 18.52 -8.17
C SER A 32 -0.77 19.58 -7.39
N LEU A 33 -0.06 19.17 -6.33
CA LEU A 33 0.82 20.06 -5.55
C LEU A 33 2.18 20.31 -6.25
N GLU A 34 2.65 19.36 -7.06
CA GLU A 34 3.92 19.47 -7.81
C GLU A 34 3.81 20.46 -8.97
N GLY A 35 2.62 20.62 -9.52
CA GLY A 35 2.34 21.43 -10.71
C GLY A 35 2.44 20.65 -12.02
N PRO A 36 2.26 21.30 -13.17
CA PRO A 36 2.24 20.63 -14.44
C PRO A 36 3.58 19.92 -14.71
N ASP A 37 3.51 18.62 -14.96
CA ASP A 37 4.64 17.86 -15.46
C ASP A 37 4.90 18.32 -16.90
N SER A 38 6.12 18.74 -17.19
CA SER A 38 6.54 19.18 -18.53
C SER A 38 6.43 18.07 -19.58
N THR A 39 6.19 16.85 -19.17
CA THR A 39 6.06 15.66 -20.04
C THR A 39 4.61 15.27 -20.35
N GLN A 40 3.62 15.83 -19.63
CA GLN A 40 2.19 15.56 -19.90
C GLN A 40 1.60 16.62 -20.81
N SER A 41 1.47 16.30 -22.09
CA SER A 41 0.84 17.16 -23.12
C SER A 41 -0.65 17.45 -22.91
N ASP A 42 -1.29 16.81 -21.94
CA ASP A 42 -2.74 16.87 -21.71
C ASP A 42 -3.16 17.88 -20.62
N ILE A 43 -2.20 18.52 -19.98
CA ILE A 43 -2.48 19.61 -19.05
C ILE A 43 -2.41 20.91 -19.86
N VAL A 44 -3.55 21.55 -20.01
CA VAL A 44 -3.69 22.87 -20.64
C VAL A 44 -2.58 23.79 -20.13
N ALA A 45 -1.78 24.32 -21.05
CA ALA A 45 -0.74 25.30 -20.72
C ALA A 45 -1.37 26.48 -19.96
N GLY A 46 -1.00 26.62 -18.68
CA GLY A 46 -1.60 27.61 -17.79
C GLY A 46 -2.40 27.02 -16.61
N ALA A 47 -2.51 25.69 -16.50
CA ALA A 47 -3.09 25.08 -15.30
C ALA A 47 -2.24 25.45 -14.08
N ASN A 48 -2.77 26.31 -13.24
CA ASN A 48 -2.12 26.69 -11.98
C ASN A 48 -1.98 25.46 -11.08
N ARG A 49 -0.83 25.35 -10.40
CA ARG A 49 -0.68 24.41 -9.29
C ARG A 49 -1.81 24.64 -8.31
N ASP A 50 -2.37 23.55 -7.81
CA ASP A 50 -3.22 23.65 -6.64
C ASP A 50 -2.43 24.24 -5.47
N ARG A 51 -3.03 25.19 -4.80
CA ARG A 51 -2.48 25.85 -3.63
C ARG A 51 -3.20 25.36 -2.40
N LEU A 52 -2.66 24.29 -1.82
CA LEU A 52 -3.19 23.70 -0.61
C LEU A 52 -2.54 24.37 0.60
N TYR A 53 -3.38 24.75 1.55
CA TYR A 53 -2.95 25.24 2.86
C TYR A 53 -3.49 24.34 3.95
N VAL A 54 -2.65 24.07 4.95
CA VAL A 54 -3.10 23.57 6.24
C VAL A 54 -3.33 24.77 7.15
N PHE A 55 -4.44 24.79 7.86
CA PHE A 55 -4.70 25.82 8.86
C PHE A 55 -4.73 25.26 10.27
N ILE A 56 -4.43 26.11 11.23
CA ILE A 56 -4.59 25.90 12.66
C ILE A 56 -5.57 26.92 13.21
N GLY A 57 -6.39 26.48 14.16
CA GLY A 57 -7.37 27.35 14.76
C GLY A 57 -7.93 26.77 16.06
N ARG A 58 -8.88 27.49 16.66
CA ARG A 58 -9.52 27.16 17.93
C ARG A 58 -8.54 26.89 19.06
N PRO A 59 -7.99 27.93 19.69
CA PRO A 59 -7.16 27.80 20.88
C PRO A 59 -8.00 27.46 22.13
N GLN A 60 -9.33 27.66 22.09
CA GLN A 60 -10.24 27.37 23.20
C GLN A 60 -10.45 25.85 23.34
N GLU A 61 -10.52 25.40 24.57
CA GLU A 61 -10.80 24.02 24.91
C GLU A 61 -12.20 23.59 24.43
N TRP A 62 -12.33 22.29 24.14
CA TRP A 62 -13.63 21.67 23.96
C TRP A 62 -14.28 21.44 25.33
N ASP A 63 -15.60 21.41 25.39
CA ASP A 63 -16.32 21.05 26.62
C ASP A 63 -15.90 19.67 27.17
N ASN A 64 -15.45 18.80 26.28
CA ASN A 64 -14.86 17.51 26.62
C ASN A 64 -13.68 17.21 25.71
N GLU A 65 -12.46 17.44 26.17
CA GLU A 65 -11.23 17.21 25.43
C GLU A 65 -10.96 15.74 25.08
N ASN A 66 -11.50 14.81 25.87
CA ASN A 66 -11.37 13.37 25.59
C ASN A 66 -12.35 12.86 24.52
N ASN A 67 -13.35 13.65 24.19
CA ASN A 67 -14.34 13.32 23.16
C ASN A 67 -14.76 14.60 22.41
N PRO A 68 -13.85 15.16 21.58
CA PRO A 68 -14.14 16.37 20.82
C PRO A 68 -15.26 16.10 19.81
N PRO A 69 -16.03 17.13 19.41
CA PRO A 69 -17.04 17.00 18.39
C PRO A 69 -16.47 16.41 17.09
N THR A 70 -17.16 15.43 16.52
CA THR A 70 -16.81 14.91 15.20
C THR A 70 -17.20 15.94 14.14
N PRO A 71 -16.29 16.35 13.26
CA PRO A 71 -16.60 17.27 12.18
C PRO A 71 -17.73 16.71 11.30
N ILE A 72 -18.72 17.53 10.98
CA ILE A 72 -19.85 17.18 10.12
C ILE A 72 -19.87 18.05 8.87
N ASP A 73 -20.41 17.52 7.79
CA ASP A 73 -20.62 18.27 6.56
C ASP A 73 -21.88 19.14 6.70
N SER A 74 -21.71 20.33 7.24
CA SER A 74 -22.77 21.30 7.44
C SER A 74 -22.29 22.72 7.23
N PHE A 75 -23.22 23.63 6.88
CA PHE A 75 -22.92 25.05 6.72
C PHE A 75 -22.42 25.67 8.04
N GLN A 76 -22.98 25.24 9.17
CA GLN A 76 -22.55 25.74 10.48
C GLN A 76 -21.10 25.34 10.79
N GLU A 77 -20.74 24.07 10.60
CA GLU A 77 -19.36 23.59 10.79
C GLU A 77 -18.37 24.32 9.87
N PHE A 78 -18.78 24.59 8.64
CA PHE A 78 -18.01 25.37 7.71
C PHE A 78 -17.76 26.81 8.22
N SER A 79 -18.82 27.50 8.68
CA SER A 79 -18.72 28.85 9.26
C SER A 79 -17.84 28.87 10.50
N ASP A 80 -18.06 27.93 11.42
CA ASP A 80 -17.26 27.81 12.67
C ASP A 80 -15.78 27.53 12.35
N SER A 81 -15.49 26.75 11.29
CA SER A 81 -14.12 26.50 10.85
C SER A 81 -13.43 27.78 10.34
N TYR A 82 -14.18 28.66 9.70
CA TYR A 82 -13.67 29.95 9.25
C TYR A 82 -13.38 30.89 10.42
N ASP A 83 -14.34 31.00 11.34
CA ASP A 83 -14.22 31.89 12.50
C ASP A 83 -13.08 31.46 13.42
N ASP A 84 -12.79 30.16 13.48
CA ASP A 84 -11.72 29.59 14.29
C ASP A 84 -10.32 29.70 13.64
N MET A 85 -10.21 30.00 12.33
CA MET A 85 -8.92 30.04 11.64
C MET A 85 -8.01 31.16 12.15
N ILE A 86 -6.79 30.80 12.56
CA ILE A 86 -5.79 31.76 13.06
C ILE A 86 -4.64 31.92 12.07
N SER A 87 -4.09 30.82 11.57
CA SER A 87 -2.97 30.85 10.62
C SER A 87 -3.04 29.70 9.65
N MET A 88 -2.57 29.93 8.43
CA MET A 88 -2.47 28.94 7.37
C MET A 88 -1.05 28.87 6.84
N LYS A 89 -0.60 27.66 6.54
CA LYS A 89 0.68 27.44 5.89
C LYS A 89 0.49 26.63 4.63
N ARG A 90 1.14 27.06 3.55
CA ARG A 90 1.13 26.34 2.26
C ARG A 90 1.79 24.98 2.40
N VAL A 91 1.11 23.95 1.89
CA VAL A 91 1.65 22.59 1.75
C VAL A 91 2.40 22.52 0.42
N LEU A 92 3.67 22.22 0.49
CA LEU A 92 4.49 21.97 -0.70
C LEU A 92 4.45 20.48 -1.05
N ALA A 93 4.78 20.12 -2.28
CA ALA A 93 4.87 18.72 -2.69
C ALA A 93 5.81 17.89 -1.79
N SER A 94 6.89 18.51 -1.31
CA SER A 94 7.81 17.89 -0.34
C SER A 94 7.22 17.64 1.05
N ASP A 95 6.06 18.23 1.35
CA ASP A 95 5.36 18.11 2.64
C ASP A 95 4.26 17.04 2.62
N ALA A 96 4.02 16.41 1.47
CA ALA A 96 3.00 15.39 1.28
C ALA A 96 3.60 14.12 0.65
N ILE A 97 3.19 12.96 1.14
CA ILE A 97 3.64 11.67 0.60
C ILE A 97 2.56 10.61 0.78
N GLN A 98 2.50 9.64 -0.15
CA GLN A 98 1.68 8.45 0.06
C GLN A 98 2.25 7.60 1.19
N VAL A 99 1.37 7.08 2.04
CA VAL A 99 1.75 6.23 3.15
C VAL A 99 0.93 4.95 3.19
N VAL A 100 1.53 3.92 3.79
CA VAL A 100 0.90 2.63 4.11
C VAL A 100 0.99 2.37 5.60
N ARG A 101 0.24 1.40 6.11
CA ARG A 101 0.35 0.98 7.52
C ARG A 101 1.80 0.59 7.82
N ARG A 102 2.30 0.96 8.96
CA ARG A 102 3.58 0.49 9.46
C ARG A 102 3.40 -0.91 10.05
N ILE A 103 4.14 -1.86 9.54
CA ILE A 103 4.19 -3.23 10.04
C ILE A 103 5.67 -3.54 10.28
N ASP A 104 6.07 -3.52 11.55
CA ASP A 104 7.45 -3.83 11.92
C ASP A 104 7.68 -5.34 11.88
N TRP A 105 8.85 -5.78 11.43
CA TRP A 105 9.27 -7.15 11.68
C TRP A 105 9.59 -7.31 13.17
N ILE A 106 8.94 -8.28 13.83
CA ILE A 106 9.05 -8.50 15.26
C ILE A 106 9.73 -9.85 15.51
N PRO A 107 10.85 -9.88 16.26
CA PRO A 107 11.52 -11.12 16.59
C PRO A 107 10.64 -12.04 17.46
N PRO A 108 10.78 -13.37 17.36
CA PRO A 108 9.93 -14.34 18.05
C PRO A 108 9.86 -14.17 19.58
N GLU A 109 10.96 -13.77 20.19
CA GLU A 109 11.05 -13.54 21.64
C GLU A 109 10.22 -12.36 22.15
N GLN A 110 9.80 -11.46 21.26
CA GLN A 110 8.95 -10.32 21.60
C GLN A 110 7.46 -10.57 21.32
N THR A 111 7.12 -11.75 20.80
CA THR A 111 5.73 -12.14 20.59
C THR A 111 5.14 -12.80 21.83
N THR A 112 3.87 -12.52 22.14
CA THR A 112 3.18 -13.16 23.24
C THR A 112 3.08 -14.66 22.99
N GLY A 113 3.65 -15.48 23.88
CA GLY A 113 3.66 -16.94 23.76
C GLY A 113 4.87 -17.53 23.04
N GLY A 114 5.89 -16.72 22.68
CA GLY A 114 7.15 -17.21 22.08
C GLY A 114 7.02 -17.74 20.63
N LEU A 115 5.89 -17.55 20.01
CA LEU A 115 5.67 -17.88 18.59
C LEU A 115 6.06 -16.67 17.74
N GLY A 116 6.86 -16.89 16.71
CA GLY A 116 7.19 -15.87 15.73
C GLY A 116 5.94 -15.37 14.99
N TYR A 117 6.05 -14.18 14.42
CA TYR A 117 4.98 -13.60 13.64
C TYR A 117 4.88 -14.28 12.27
N VAL A 118 3.65 -14.61 11.84
CA VAL A 118 3.40 -15.17 10.51
C VAL A 118 2.91 -14.06 9.60
N TYR A 119 3.70 -13.74 8.58
CA TYR A 119 3.32 -12.77 7.58
C TYR A 119 2.51 -13.42 6.46
N ASP A 120 1.52 -12.72 5.97
CA ASP A 120 0.68 -13.21 4.90
C ASP A 120 1.44 -13.24 3.58
N MET A 121 1.29 -14.33 2.85
CA MET A 121 1.78 -14.39 1.49
C MET A 121 0.94 -13.49 0.59
N TYR A 122 1.56 -12.80 -0.36
CA TYR A 122 0.84 -12.01 -1.32
C TYR A 122 -0.18 -12.86 -2.10
N ARG A 123 -1.41 -12.38 -2.12
CA ARG A 123 -2.49 -12.91 -2.94
C ARG A 123 -3.31 -11.75 -3.48
N ASN A 124 -3.69 -11.81 -4.76
CA ASN A 124 -4.54 -10.79 -5.37
C ASN A 124 -6.04 -11.00 -5.11
N ASP A 125 -6.42 -12.12 -4.47
CA ASP A 125 -7.80 -12.55 -4.25
C ASP A 125 -8.03 -13.00 -2.79
N TYR A 126 -7.69 -12.15 -1.82
CA TYR A 126 -8.11 -12.41 -0.43
C TYR A 126 -9.63 -12.48 -0.38
N SER A 127 -10.14 -13.66 -0.03
CA SER A 127 -11.56 -13.93 0.13
C SER A 127 -11.80 -14.71 1.40
N SER A 128 -13.04 -14.78 1.87
CA SER A 128 -13.41 -15.53 3.08
C SER A 128 -13.10 -17.04 2.98
N SER A 129 -12.93 -17.58 1.77
CA SER A 129 -12.51 -18.96 1.53
C SER A 129 -10.98 -19.14 1.50
N LYS A 130 -10.20 -18.05 1.41
CA LYS A 130 -8.74 -18.03 1.43
C LYS A 130 -8.28 -17.02 2.47
N THR A 131 -8.54 -17.30 3.72
CA THR A 131 -8.19 -16.43 4.85
C THR A 131 -6.68 -16.29 4.95
N ALA A 132 -6.21 -15.06 5.08
CA ALA A 132 -4.83 -14.75 5.39
C ALA A 132 -4.48 -15.22 6.82
N SER A 133 -3.19 -15.47 7.13
CA SER A 133 -2.75 -15.84 8.50
C SER A 133 -3.07 -14.77 9.53
N SER A 134 -3.10 -13.50 9.13
CA SER A 134 -3.58 -12.36 9.95
C SER A 134 -5.09 -12.33 10.17
N GLY A 135 -5.86 -13.20 9.51
CA GLY A 135 -7.32 -13.18 9.50
C GLY A 135 -7.93 -12.16 8.56
N ALA A 136 -7.13 -11.43 7.78
CA ALA A 136 -7.62 -10.43 6.85
C ALA A 136 -8.41 -11.06 5.70
N THR A 137 -9.49 -10.37 5.31
CA THR A 137 -10.36 -10.76 4.18
C THR A 137 -10.12 -9.90 2.93
N LYS A 138 -9.31 -8.84 3.06
CA LYS A 138 -8.91 -7.93 1.98
C LYS A 138 -7.40 -7.83 1.92
N LEU A 139 -6.85 -7.67 0.72
CA LEU A 139 -5.42 -7.62 0.50
C LEU A 139 -4.72 -6.54 1.35
N TYR A 140 -5.22 -5.31 1.33
CA TYR A 140 -4.56 -4.20 2.01
C TYR A 140 -4.81 -4.12 3.52
N ASP A 141 -5.64 -5.02 4.06
CA ASP A 141 -5.80 -5.24 5.50
C ASP A 141 -4.90 -6.39 6.01
N ALA A 142 -4.30 -7.15 5.08
CA ALA A 142 -3.39 -8.25 5.38
C ALA A 142 -1.98 -7.75 5.73
N ASP A 143 -1.25 -8.51 6.52
CA ASP A 143 0.11 -8.19 6.97
C ASP A 143 1.13 -8.91 6.07
N PHE A 144 1.26 -8.43 4.81
CA PHE A 144 2.05 -9.08 3.78
C PHE A 144 3.35 -8.34 3.40
N TYR A 145 3.67 -7.29 4.10
CA TYR A 145 4.93 -6.56 4.00
C TYR A 145 5.40 -6.14 5.38
N VAL A 146 6.69 -5.85 5.50
CA VAL A 146 7.30 -5.46 6.78
C VAL A 146 8.34 -4.37 6.55
N VAL A 147 8.61 -3.59 7.59
CA VAL A 147 9.80 -2.77 7.70
C VAL A 147 10.73 -3.38 8.75
N ASN A 148 12.02 -3.48 8.42
CA ASN A 148 13.02 -3.99 9.33
C ASN A 148 13.67 -2.88 10.19
N SER A 149 14.58 -3.28 11.09
CA SER A 149 15.33 -2.38 11.97
C SER A 149 16.21 -1.35 11.24
N SER A 150 16.52 -1.59 9.96
CA SER A 150 17.29 -0.68 9.09
C SER A 150 16.43 0.18 8.18
N TYR A 151 15.12 0.29 8.45
CA TYR A 151 14.14 1.01 7.63
C TYR A 151 14.04 0.51 6.19
N GLN A 152 14.35 -0.77 5.97
CA GLN A 152 14.17 -1.44 4.68
C GLN A 152 12.79 -2.10 4.65
N VAL A 153 12.06 -1.91 3.56
CA VAL A 153 10.71 -2.45 3.39
C VAL A 153 10.77 -3.68 2.50
N TYR A 154 10.16 -4.76 2.96
CA TYR A 154 10.11 -6.05 2.26
C TYR A 154 8.67 -6.54 2.14
N LYS A 155 8.36 -7.12 1.00
CA LYS A 155 7.10 -7.81 0.76
C LYS A 155 7.28 -9.31 0.91
N CYS A 156 6.37 -9.96 1.63
CA CYS A 156 6.34 -11.41 1.76
C CYS A 156 5.87 -12.05 0.46
N ILE A 157 6.72 -12.87 -0.15
CA ILE A 157 6.43 -13.63 -1.36
C ILE A 157 6.06 -15.07 -1.03
N TYR A 158 6.65 -15.62 0.06
CA TYR A 158 6.36 -16.95 0.54
C TYR A 158 6.62 -17.05 2.05
N ASN A 159 5.69 -17.64 2.78
CA ASN A 159 5.69 -17.72 4.25
C ASN A 159 5.78 -19.18 4.77
N GLY A 160 6.22 -20.13 3.94
CA GLY A 160 6.30 -21.54 4.32
C GLY A 160 4.96 -22.28 4.26
N THR A 161 3.95 -21.72 3.58
CA THR A 161 2.65 -22.41 3.40
C THR A 161 2.83 -23.78 2.74
N SER A 162 2.23 -24.81 3.31
CA SER A 162 2.23 -26.17 2.82
C SER A 162 0.93 -26.88 3.22
N PRO A 163 0.62 -28.08 2.72
CA PRO A 163 -0.55 -28.83 3.17
C PRO A 163 -0.58 -29.16 4.66
N SER A 164 0.59 -29.24 5.30
CA SER A 164 0.70 -29.42 6.77
C SER A 164 0.59 -28.09 7.54
N ASP A 165 0.95 -26.98 6.90
CA ASP A 165 0.98 -25.64 7.48
C ASP A 165 0.23 -24.66 6.56
N PRO A 166 -1.10 -24.75 6.47
CA PRO A 166 -1.90 -24.03 5.46
C PRO A 166 -1.88 -22.51 5.67
N ASN A 167 -1.58 -22.03 6.87
CA ASN A 167 -1.45 -20.63 7.23
C ASN A 167 0.00 -20.10 7.16
N GLY A 168 0.97 -20.98 6.84
CA GLY A 168 2.39 -20.65 6.87
C GLY A 168 3.04 -20.91 8.23
N LYS A 169 4.33 -20.58 8.32
CA LYS A 169 5.17 -20.75 9.51
C LYS A 169 5.59 -19.40 10.07
N PRO A 170 5.94 -19.32 11.37
CA PRO A 170 6.48 -18.10 11.94
C PRO A 170 7.78 -17.65 11.26
N SER A 171 7.91 -16.35 11.00
CA SER A 171 9.17 -15.74 10.57
C SER A 171 10.09 -15.59 11.79
N THR A 172 11.28 -16.17 11.71
CA THR A 172 12.27 -16.16 12.81
C THR A 172 13.56 -15.43 12.44
N ILE A 173 13.69 -15.03 11.18
CA ILE A 173 14.89 -14.35 10.68
C ILE A 173 14.47 -13.05 9.99
N GLU A 174 14.99 -11.94 10.49
CA GLU A 174 14.76 -10.62 9.93
C GLU A 174 15.27 -10.54 8.48
N PRO A 175 14.44 -10.13 7.52
CA PRO A 175 14.92 -9.91 6.16
C PRO A 175 15.89 -8.74 6.11
N THR A 176 17.01 -8.90 5.41
CA THR A 176 18.06 -7.90 5.26
C THR A 176 18.62 -7.88 3.85
N GLY A 177 19.27 -6.77 3.47
CA GLY A 177 19.88 -6.60 2.16
C GLY A 177 18.96 -5.89 1.15
N THR A 178 19.55 -5.40 0.05
CA THR A 178 18.89 -4.57 -0.96
C THR A 178 18.91 -5.22 -2.35
N SER A 179 18.98 -6.56 -2.40
CA SER A 179 18.94 -7.28 -3.67
C SER A 179 17.61 -7.07 -4.38
N THR A 180 17.66 -6.80 -5.68
CA THR A 180 16.46 -6.71 -6.52
C THR A 180 15.83 -8.08 -6.79
N SER A 181 16.58 -9.17 -6.61
CA SER A 181 16.08 -10.54 -6.68
C SER A 181 15.42 -10.95 -5.36
N ILE A 182 14.61 -12.01 -5.40
CA ILE A 182 13.96 -12.58 -4.21
C ILE A 182 15.02 -13.05 -3.19
N ILE A 183 14.89 -12.59 -1.97
CA ILE A 183 15.75 -12.95 -0.84
C ILE A 183 15.08 -14.13 -0.11
N THR A 184 15.82 -15.23 0.08
CA THR A 184 15.35 -16.39 0.86
C THR A 184 16.07 -16.40 2.19
N THR A 185 15.33 -16.35 3.29
CA THR A 185 15.87 -16.48 4.66
C THR A 185 15.90 -17.95 5.10
N ALA A 186 16.76 -18.28 6.06
CA ALA A 186 16.97 -19.68 6.49
C ALA A 186 15.75 -20.30 7.20
N ASP A 187 14.78 -19.49 7.64
CA ASP A 187 13.47 -19.93 8.14
C ASP A 187 12.49 -20.35 7.01
N GLY A 188 12.92 -20.23 5.75
CA GLY A 188 12.14 -20.62 4.56
C GLY A 188 11.26 -19.51 4.00
N TYR A 189 11.28 -18.34 4.59
CA TYR A 189 10.59 -17.17 4.00
C TYR A 189 11.28 -16.70 2.73
N ARG A 190 10.48 -16.13 1.83
CA ARG A 190 10.97 -15.45 0.62
C ARG A 190 10.44 -14.03 0.61
N TRP A 191 11.35 -13.08 0.44
CA TRP A 191 11.07 -11.66 0.54
C TRP A 191 11.49 -10.94 -0.74
N LYS A 192 10.68 -9.99 -1.18
CA LYS A 192 11.06 -9.00 -2.18
C LYS A 192 11.42 -7.70 -1.46
N TYR A 193 12.66 -7.26 -1.61
CA TYR A 193 13.03 -5.91 -1.20
C TYR A 193 12.28 -4.89 -2.07
N MET A 194 11.70 -3.88 -1.44
CA MET A 194 10.89 -2.85 -2.10
C MET A 194 11.62 -1.51 -2.17
N TYR A 195 12.07 -1.01 -1.04
CA TYR A 195 12.82 0.24 -0.92
C TYR A 195 13.37 0.41 0.49
N THR A 196 14.32 1.35 0.65
CA THR A 196 14.79 1.82 1.97
C THR A 196 14.23 3.21 2.23
N ILE A 197 13.76 3.46 3.45
CA ILE A 197 13.28 4.77 3.88
C ILE A 197 14.49 5.60 4.35
N PRO A 198 14.88 6.68 3.64
CA PRO A 198 16.00 7.52 4.06
C PRO A 198 15.70 8.25 5.36
N VAL A 199 16.74 8.57 6.14
CA VAL A 199 16.61 9.24 7.45
C VAL A 199 15.77 10.52 7.39
N GLY A 200 15.90 11.32 6.34
CA GLY A 200 15.09 12.52 6.16
C GLY A 200 13.59 12.23 6.02
N GLN A 201 13.22 11.11 5.40
CA GLN A 201 11.82 10.66 5.27
C GLN A 201 11.35 9.99 6.56
N VAL A 202 12.23 9.28 7.28
CA VAL A 202 11.93 8.72 8.60
C VAL A 202 11.54 9.83 9.56
N LEU A 203 12.35 10.89 9.66
CA LEU A 203 12.09 12.02 10.56
C LEU A 203 10.82 12.80 10.20
N LYS A 204 10.38 12.72 8.95
CA LYS A 204 9.24 13.51 8.45
C LYS A 204 7.95 12.72 8.38
N PHE A 205 7.99 11.47 7.92
CA PHE A 205 6.80 10.72 7.54
C PHE A 205 6.69 9.29 8.13
N PHE A 206 7.59 8.92 9.04
CA PHE A 206 7.53 7.63 9.69
C PHE A 206 6.93 7.79 11.09
N SER A 207 5.71 7.34 11.27
CA SER A 207 4.96 7.44 12.54
C SER A 207 4.81 6.07 13.21
N ALA A 208 4.08 6.03 14.33
CA ALA A 208 3.72 4.78 14.98
C ALA A 208 2.86 3.87 14.08
N ASP A 209 1.95 4.46 13.29
CA ASP A 209 0.93 3.74 12.53
C ASP A 209 1.20 3.68 11.03
N TYR A 210 2.02 4.61 10.49
CA TYR A 210 2.23 4.76 9.06
C TYR A 210 3.69 4.95 8.69
N MET A 211 4.03 4.47 7.49
CA MET A 211 5.35 4.66 6.86
C MET A 211 5.20 5.16 5.42
N PRO A 212 6.15 5.97 4.91
CA PRO A 212 6.11 6.50 3.56
C PRO A 212 6.32 5.41 2.51
N VAL A 213 5.66 5.56 1.37
CA VAL A 213 5.87 4.73 0.19
C VAL A 213 6.84 5.45 -0.74
N LEU A 214 7.93 4.76 -1.07
CA LEU A 214 8.98 5.26 -1.94
C LEU A 214 9.18 4.35 -3.14
N ILE A 215 9.88 4.84 -4.14
CA ILE A 215 10.30 4.09 -5.32
C ILE A 215 11.80 3.90 -5.27
N ASP A 216 12.25 2.66 -5.28
CA ASP A 216 13.64 2.31 -5.58
C ASP A 216 13.75 2.06 -7.09
N THR A 217 14.54 2.88 -7.77
CA THR A 217 14.64 2.83 -9.24
C THR A 217 15.28 1.55 -9.75
N ALA A 218 16.19 0.94 -8.98
CA ALA A 218 16.81 -0.33 -9.34
C ALA A 218 15.78 -1.47 -9.27
N VAL A 219 14.99 -1.52 -8.18
CA VAL A 219 13.91 -2.50 -8.02
C VAL A 219 12.83 -2.31 -9.08
N GLN A 220 12.46 -1.06 -9.37
CA GLN A 220 11.47 -0.75 -10.39
C GLN A 220 11.91 -1.17 -11.80
N SER A 221 13.16 -0.92 -12.15
CA SER A 221 13.70 -1.27 -13.48
C SER A 221 13.91 -2.76 -13.68
N ASP A 222 14.11 -3.52 -12.59
CA ASP A 222 14.29 -4.98 -12.60
C ASP A 222 12.94 -5.74 -12.55
N ALA A 223 11.84 -5.05 -12.35
CA ALA A 223 10.52 -5.67 -12.25
C ALA A 223 10.04 -6.19 -13.62
N VAL A 224 9.62 -7.45 -13.66
CA VAL A 224 9.13 -8.11 -14.87
C VAL A 224 7.63 -8.39 -14.75
N GLY A 225 6.84 -7.83 -15.66
CA GLY A 225 5.39 -8.01 -15.65
C GLY A 225 4.99 -9.46 -15.85
N GLY A 226 4.19 -10.01 -14.91
CA GLY A 226 3.73 -11.38 -14.95
C GLY A 226 4.82 -12.43 -14.72
N GLU A 227 5.94 -12.08 -14.11
CA GLU A 227 6.95 -13.04 -13.67
C GLU A 227 6.46 -13.80 -12.44
N ILE A 228 6.39 -15.12 -12.52
CA ILE A 228 5.94 -15.96 -11.41
C ILE A 228 7.11 -16.20 -10.44
N ASP A 229 6.99 -15.68 -9.24
CA ASP A 229 8.03 -15.79 -8.20
C ASP A 229 7.81 -16.98 -7.27
N THR A 230 6.56 -17.44 -7.12
CA THR A 230 6.25 -18.54 -6.20
C THR A 230 5.05 -19.37 -6.64
N VAL A 231 5.08 -20.62 -6.22
CA VAL A 231 3.98 -21.59 -6.32
C VAL A 231 3.71 -22.20 -4.95
N VAL A 232 2.51 -22.67 -4.70
CA VAL A 232 2.10 -23.23 -3.41
C VAL A 232 1.46 -24.58 -3.60
N ILE A 233 1.94 -25.57 -2.85
CA ILE A 233 1.33 -26.90 -2.82
C ILE A 233 0.04 -26.82 -2.00
N GLN A 234 -1.11 -26.91 -2.67
CA GLN A 234 -2.42 -26.96 -2.01
C GLN A 234 -2.77 -28.36 -1.54
N SER A 235 -2.35 -29.36 -2.32
CA SER A 235 -2.52 -30.76 -2.00
C SER A 235 -1.30 -31.55 -2.47
N SER A 236 -0.74 -32.37 -1.60
CA SER A 236 0.40 -33.24 -1.91
C SER A 236 0.00 -34.41 -2.83
N GLY A 237 -1.29 -34.76 -2.94
CA GLY A 237 -1.75 -35.96 -3.63
C GLY A 237 -1.21 -37.26 -3.03
N SER A 238 -1.33 -38.33 -3.78
CA SER A 238 -0.80 -39.65 -3.40
C SER A 238 -0.58 -40.54 -4.63
N GLY A 239 0.23 -41.59 -4.45
CA GLY A 239 0.47 -42.59 -5.50
C GLY A 239 1.38 -42.11 -6.63
N TYR A 240 2.06 -41.01 -6.50
CA TYR A 240 3.05 -40.49 -7.45
C TYR A 240 4.36 -41.25 -7.35
N ASN A 241 5.13 -41.32 -8.43
CA ASN A 241 6.46 -41.91 -8.43
C ASN A 241 7.47 -40.97 -7.74
N ASN A 242 8.29 -41.51 -6.86
CA ASN A 242 9.35 -40.73 -6.21
C ASN A 242 10.38 -40.24 -7.23
N GLY A 243 10.83 -39.00 -7.06
CA GLY A 243 11.85 -38.38 -7.92
C GLY A 243 11.75 -36.86 -7.98
N THR A 244 12.70 -36.27 -8.72
CA THR A 244 12.69 -34.85 -9.05
C THR A 244 12.31 -34.67 -10.51
N TYR A 245 11.30 -33.85 -10.74
CA TYR A 245 10.75 -33.56 -12.06
C TYR A 245 11.05 -32.09 -12.39
N GLU A 246 11.90 -31.87 -13.37
CA GLU A 246 12.38 -30.55 -13.75
C GLU A 246 11.75 -30.04 -15.05
N ASN A 247 11.91 -28.74 -15.31
CA ASN A 247 11.44 -28.08 -16.53
C ASN A 247 9.94 -28.21 -16.82
N ILE A 248 9.12 -28.38 -15.78
CA ILE A 248 7.68 -28.47 -15.92
C ILE A 248 7.12 -27.12 -16.35
N PRO A 249 6.41 -27.02 -17.49
CA PRO A 249 5.92 -25.75 -17.98
C PRO A 249 4.73 -25.25 -17.16
N LEU A 250 4.73 -23.96 -16.85
CA LEU A 250 3.54 -23.24 -16.42
C LEU A 250 2.62 -23.05 -17.62
N ARG A 251 1.36 -23.47 -17.49
CA ARG A 251 0.32 -23.23 -18.48
C ARG A 251 -0.46 -21.98 -18.13
N GLY A 252 -0.67 -21.12 -19.11
CA GLY A 252 -1.35 -19.84 -18.93
C GLY A 252 -1.24 -18.98 -20.18
N ASP A 253 -1.45 -17.69 -20.03
CA ASP A 253 -1.33 -16.68 -21.08
C ASP A 253 0.08 -16.09 -21.22
N GLY A 254 0.96 -16.33 -20.24
CA GLY A 254 2.36 -15.94 -20.27
C GLY A 254 3.27 -16.95 -20.96
N THR A 255 4.57 -16.68 -20.95
CA THR A 255 5.58 -17.50 -21.60
C THR A 255 6.82 -17.72 -20.73
N GLY A 256 7.50 -18.85 -20.93
CA GLY A 256 8.82 -19.12 -20.33
C GLY A 256 8.82 -19.61 -18.88
N GLY A 257 7.67 -19.61 -18.21
CA GLY A 257 7.57 -20.10 -16.83
C GLY A 257 7.86 -21.60 -16.70
N ARG A 258 8.68 -21.98 -15.73
CA ARG A 258 9.10 -23.36 -15.44
C ARG A 258 9.15 -23.58 -13.93
N ILE A 259 8.80 -24.80 -13.51
CA ILE A 259 8.95 -25.24 -12.13
C ILE A 259 9.67 -26.58 -12.06
N SER A 260 10.15 -26.89 -10.86
CA SER A 260 10.60 -28.23 -10.45
C SER A 260 9.67 -28.76 -9.36
N ILE A 261 9.33 -30.05 -9.42
CA ILE A 261 8.52 -30.75 -8.40
C ILE A 261 9.36 -31.91 -7.85
N VAL A 262 9.36 -32.04 -6.53
CA VAL A 262 9.97 -33.20 -5.82
C VAL A 262 8.84 -34.02 -5.22
N VAL A 263 8.88 -35.33 -5.50
CA VAL A 263 7.99 -36.35 -4.96
C VAL A 263 8.79 -37.28 -4.03
N ASP A 264 8.30 -37.46 -2.82
CA ASP A 264 8.82 -38.42 -1.89
C ASP A 264 7.66 -39.12 -1.13
N GLY A 265 7.81 -40.42 -0.87
CA GLY A 265 6.76 -41.25 -0.27
C GLY A 265 5.44 -41.24 -1.07
N GLY A 266 5.53 -41.08 -2.40
CA GLY A 266 4.36 -41.01 -3.29
C GLY A 266 3.57 -39.70 -3.22
N ARG A 267 4.13 -38.65 -2.61
CA ARG A 267 3.50 -37.35 -2.40
C ARG A 267 4.36 -36.19 -2.89
N ILE A 268 3.76 -35.12 -3.34
CA ILE A 268 4.49 -33.88 -3.65
C ILE A 268 4.95 -33.25 -2.34
N VAL A 269 6.26 -33.12 -2.16
CA VAL A 269 6.89 -32.53 -0.97
C VAL A 269 7.48 -31.16 -1.22
N SER A 270 7.83 -30.84 -2.48
CA SER A 270 8.35 -29.53 -2.85
C SER A 270 7.93 -29.15 -4.27
N ALA A 271 7.68 -27.85 -4.47
CA ALA A 271 7.50 -27.25 -5.77
C ALA A 271 8.19 -25.89 -5.78
N THR A 272 9.10 -25.67 -6.71
CA THR A 272 9.90 -24.44 -6.81
C THR A 272 9.89 -23.88 -8.21
N VAL A 273 9.82 -22.55 -8.33
CA VAL A 273 9.95 -21.86 -9.61
C VAL A 273 11.43 -21.87 -10.02
N THR A 274 11.72 -22.42 -11.19
CA THR A 274 13.06 -22.44 -11.81
C THR A 274 13.25 -21.35 -12.85
N SER A 275 12.13 -20.89 -13.46
CA SER A 275 12.07 -19.70 -14.31
C SER A 275 10.69 -19.09 -14.17
N GLY A 276 10.64 -17.79 -13.82
CA GLY A 276 9.38 -17.09 -13.62
C GLY A 276 8.62 -16.80 -14.92
N GLY A 277 9.33 -16.74 -16.03
CA GLY A 277 8.77 -16.34 -17.32
C GLY A 277 8.31 -14.89 -17.33
N SER A 278 7.33 -14.56 -18.17
CA SER A 278 6.77 -13.20 -18.25
C SER A 278 5.35 -13.21 -18.80
N ASN A 279 4.65 -12.07 -18.57
CA ASN A 279 3.31 -11.79 -19.09
C ASN A 279 2.20 -12.72 -18.61
N TYR A 280 2.39 -13.42 -17.49
CA TYR A 280 1.31 -14.20 -16.90
C TYR A 280 0.29 -13.30 -16.20
N SER A 281 -0.98 -13.40 -16.57
CA SER A 281 -2.12 -12.88 -15.80
C SER A 281 -2.92 -13.99 -15.14
N PHE A 282 -2.77 -15.22 -15.61
CA PHE A 282 -3.20 -16.44 -14.95
C PHE A 282 -2.20 -17.57 -15.26
N GLY A 283 -2.15 -18.55 -14.35
CA GLY A 283 -1.29 -19.71 -14.54
C GLY A 283 -1.81 -20.91 -13.78
N LYS A 284 -1.51 -22.10 -14.29
CA LYS A 284 -1.79 -23.37 -13.61
C LYS A 284 -0.69 -24.38 -13.89
N ILE A 285 -0.57 -25.34 -12.99
CA ILE A 285 0.27 -26.53 -13.14
C ILE A 285 -0.66 -27.72 -13.20
N VAL A 286 -0.50 -28.56 -14.22
CA VAL A 286 -1.25 -29.82 -14.37
C VAL A 286 -0.31 -30.94 -13.98
N VAL A 287 -0.38 -31.36 -12.72
CA VAL A 287 0.52 -32.38 -12.14
C VAL A 287 0.42 -33.71 -12.90
N ASP A 288 -0.78 -34.12 -13.24
CA ASP A 288 -1.02 -35.41 -13.91
C ASP A 288 -0.46 -35.49 -15.34
N GLU A 289 -0.11 -34.35 -15.95
CA GLU A 289 0.53 -34.26 -17.26
C GLU A 289 2.06 -34.27 -17.19
N VAL A 290 2.66 -34.25 -15.97
CA VAL A 290 4.11 -34.34 -15.84
C VAL A 290 4.61 -35.73 -16.16
N ASN A 291 5.46 -35.79 -17.17
CA ASN A 291 5.96 -37.08 -17.68
C ASN A 291 6.66 -37.89 -16.57
N GLY A 292 6.17 -39.09 -16.34
CA GLY A 292 6.73 -40.04 -15.38
C GLY A 292 6.24 -39.83 -13.92
N ILE A 293 5.58 -38.74 -13.58
CA ILE A 293 5.17 -38.46 -12.19
C ILE A 293 4.09 -39.40 -11.68
N GLY A 294 3.16 -39.78 -12.55
CA GLY A 294 1.94 -40.47 -12.14
C GLY A 294 1.63 -41.76 -12.90
N SER A 295 2.54 -42.49 -13.52
CA SER A 295 2.36 -43.79 -14.22
C SER A 295 0.99 -44.51 -14.07
N GLY A 296 -0.13 -43.77 -14.07
CA GLY A 296 -1.50 -44.26 -13.96
C GLY A 296 -2.03 -44.49 -12.53
N THR A 297 -1.28 -44.21 -11.49
CA THR A 297 -1.70 -44.40 -10.08
C THR A 297 -1.69 -43.15 -9.22
N GLY A 298 -0.91 -42.12 -9.56
CA GLY A 298 -0.85 -40.84 -8.84
C GLY A 298 -2.06 -39.98 -9.13
N SER A 299 -2.59 -39.34 -8.08
CA SER A 299 -3.73 -38.44 -8.20
C SER A 299 -3.85 -37.43 -7.02
N GLY A 300 -4.63 -36.40 -7.25
CA GLY A 300 -5.04 -35.43 -6.21
C GLY A 300 -3.98 -34.40 -5.83
N GLY A 301 -2.84 -34.35 -6.53
CA GLY A 301 -1.87 -33.27 -6.36
C GLY A 301 -2.38 -31.97 -6.96
N ALA A 302 -2.23 -30.88 -6.22
CA ALA A 302 -2.62 -29.54 -6.66
C ALA A 302 -1.57 -28.51 -6.26
N ILE A 303 -1.15 -27.69 -7.21
CA ILE A 303 -0.17 -26.63 -7.03
C ILE A 303 -0.76 -25.33 -7.58
N ASP A 304 -0.92 -24.34 -6.72
CA ASP A 304 -1.38 -23.00 -7.09
C ASP A 304 -0.19 -22.15 -7.58
N VAL A 305 -0.46 -21.37 -8.61
CA VAL A 305 0.46 -20.36 -9.14
C VAL A 305 0.05 -19.01 -8.58
N ILE A 306 0.97 -18.32 -7.90
CA ILE A 306 0.72 -16.99 -7.37
C ILE A 306 1.06 -15.97 -8.45
N ILE A 307 0.03 -15.26 -8.93
CA ILE A 307 0.18 -14.23 -9.96
C ILE A 307 0.68 -12.93 -9.29
N PRO A 308 1.77 -12.32 -9.79
CA PRO A 308 2.30 -11.07 -9.27
C PRO A 308 1.38 -9.89 -9.60
N PRO A 309 1.60 -8.70 -9.00
CA PRO A 309 0.92 -7.49 -9.41
C PRO A 309 1.26 -7.13 -10.86
N LYS A 310 0.37 -6.35 -11.49
CA LYS A 310 0.60 -5.85 -12.84
C LYS A 310 1.92 -5.05 -12.88
N GLY A 311 2.80 -5.39 -13.81
CA GLY A 311 4.13 -4.79 -13.94
C GLY A 311 5.24 -5.54 -13.18
N GLY A 312 4.90 -6.54 -12.35
CA GLY A 312 5.84 -7.30 -11.54
C GLY A 312 6.04 -6.70 -10.13
N HIS A 313 6.66 -7.47 -9.27
CA HIS A 313 6.95 -7.04 -7.90
C HIS A 313 7.96 -5.88 -7.88
N GLY A 314 7.59 -4.79 -7.22
CA GLY A 314 8.40 -3.58 -7.08
C GLY A 314 8.21 -2.54 -8.18
N SER A 315 7.42 -2.81 -9.23
CA SER A 315 7.18 -1.83 -10.31
C SER A 315 6.43 -0.58 -9.85
N THR A 316 5.46 -0.75 -8.96
CA THR A 316 4.64 0.36 -8.45
C THR A 316 4.31 0.13 -6.97
N PRO A 317 5.24 0.45 -6.05
CA PRO A 317 5.08 0.18 -4.61
C PRO A 317 3.78 0.73 -4.01
N ALA A 318 3.33 1.90 -4.46
CA ALA A 318 2.08 2.50 -3.97
C ALA A 318 0.85 1.62 -4.27
N ILE A 319 0.76 1.04 -5.48
CA ILE A 319 -0.33 0.12 -5.85
C ILE A 319 -0.13 -1.22 -5.14
N GLU A 320 1.10 -1.69 -5.10
CA GLU A 320 1.43 -3.01 -4.58
C GLU A 320 1.19 -3.11 -3.06
N LEU A 321 1.54 -2.07 -2.29
CA LEU A 321 1.41 -2.03 -0.84
C LEU A 321 0.11 -1.35 -0.36
N GLY A 322 -0.68 -0.76 -1.26
CA GLY A 322 -1.95 -0.11 -0.92
C GLY A 322 -1.80 1.32 -0.39
N GLY A 323 -0.99 2.14 -1.04
CA GLY A 323 -0.74 3.54 -0.68
C GLY A 323 -1.89 4.48 -1.02
N PHE A 324 -3.05 4.29 -0.41
CA PHE A 324 -4.23 5.13 -0.65
C PHE A 324 -4.42 6.24 0.40
N ARG A 325 -3.47 6.40 1.30
CA ARG A 325 -3.44 7.50 2.27
C ARG A 325 -2.34 8.47 1.93
N VAL A 326 -2.55 9.74 2.22
CA VAL A 326 -1.54 10.78 2.09
C VAL A 326 -1.25 11.33 3.49
N MET A 327 0.02 11.36 3.86
CA MET A 327 0.49 12.06 5.05
C MET A 327 0.99 13.43 4.64
N ILE A 328 0.50 14.45 5.33
CA ILE A 328 0.98 15.83 5.21
C ILE A 328 1.71 16.15 6.51
N ASN A 329 2.97 16.54 6.41
CA ASN A 329 3.77 16.98 7.54
C ASN A 329 4.38 18.35 7.23
N THR A 330 3.90 19.37 7.93
CA THR A 330 4.42 20.73 7.83
C THR A 330 4.62 21.31 9.22
N LYS A 331 5.54 22.25 9.34
CA LYS A 331 5.85 22.92 10.60
C LYS A 331 5.49 24.38 10.48
N PHE A 332 4.63 24.85 11.36
CA PHE A 332 4.44 26.28 11.57
C PHE A 332 5.67 26.82 12.31
N THR A 333 6.25 27.88 11.78
CA THR A 333 7.39 28.54 12.39
C THR A 333 6.94 29.90 12.89
N TYR A 334 7.28 30.18 14.14
CA TYR A 334 7.05 31.46 14.81
C TYR A 334 8.37 32.22 14.95
N SER A 335 8.35 33.49 14.64
CA SER A 335 9.43 34.39 14.99
C SER A 335 8.99 35.24 16.15
N GLU A 336 9.70 35.21 17.28
CA GLU A 336 9.38 35.97 18.44
C GLU A 336 9.26 37.48 18.08
N GLY A 337 8.13 38.08 18.46
CA GLY A 337 7.82 39.47 18.13
C GLY A 337 7.14 39.70 16.78
N SER A 338 6.93 38.67 15.95
CA SER A 338 6.19 38.81 14.70
C SER A 338 4.66 38.86 14.88
N GLY A 339 4.16 38.33 16.00
CA GLY A 339 2.74 38.38 16.35
C GLY A 339 1.85 37.45 15.49
N ASP A 340 2.44 36.47 14.78
CA ASP A 340 1.71 35.64 13.86
C ASP A 340 0.69 34.72 14.55
N PHE A 341 1.09 34.04 15.62
CA PHE A 341 0.21 33.21 16.45
C PHE A 341 0.93 32.75 17.74
N PRO A 342 0.19 32.45 18.84
CA PRO A 342 0.78 31.91 20.07
C PRO A 342 1.39 30.51 19.85
N THR A 343 2.59 30.27 20.38
CA THR A 343 3.31 28.99 20.22
C THR A 343 3.16 28.03 21.40
N ASP A 344 2.75 28.51 22.54
CA ASP A 344 2.54 27.79 23.80
C ASP A 344 1.07 27.37 24.01
N ASN A 345 0.34 27.26 22.92
CA ASN A 345 -1.08 26.95 22.94
C ASN A 345 -1.41 25.73 22.05
N ASP A 346 -2.38 24.93 22.48
CA ASP A 346 -2.90 23.83 21.69
C ASP A 346 -3.98 24.34 20.72
N TYR A 347 -3.86 23.93 19.47
CA TYR A 347 -4.85 24.23 18.44
C TYR A 347 -5.71 22.99 18.17
N ARG A 348 -7.00 23.12 18.42
CA ARG A 348 -7.94 22.02 18.40
C ARG A 348 -8.68 21.84 17.08
N ARG A 349 -8.57 22.83 16.20
CA ARG A 349 -9.12 22.76 14.85
C ARG A 349 -7.98 22.85 13.83
N ILE A 350 -7.83 21.75 13.09
CA ILE A 350 -6.84 21.64 12.00
C ILE A 350 -7.58 21.23 10.76
N GLY A 351 -7.35 21.90 9.65
CA GLY A 351 -8.01 21.59 8.39
C GLY A 351 -7.20 21.97 7.18
N LEU A 352 -7.77 21.72 6.02
CA LEU A 352 -7.17 21.99 4.72
C LEU A 352 -8.02 22.98 3.94
N VAL A 353 -7.36 23.92 3.28
CA VAL A 353 -7.99 24.89 2.39
C VAL A 353 -7.33 24.79 1.02
N LEU A 354 -8.15 24.59 -0.01
CA LEU A 354 -7.68 24.47 -1.39
C LEU A 354 -7.96 25.78 -2.15
N ASN A 355 -6.93 26.28 -2.82
CA ASN A 355 -7.01 27.43 -3.72
C ASN A 355 -7.66 28.69 -3.10
N PRO A 356 -7.22 29.17 -1.93
CA PRO A 356 -7.76 30.37 -1.33
C PRO A 356 -7.46 31.61 -2.18
N PHE A 357 -8.40 32.55 -2.24
CA PHE A 357 -8.20 33.84 -2.89
C PHE A 357 -7.64 34.88 -1.92
N LYS A 358 -6.92 35.84 -2.47
CA LYS A 358 -6.56 37.06 -1.73
C LYS A 358 -7.81 37.91 -1.49
N TYR A 359 -7.92 38.49 -0.30
CA TYR A 359 -9.06 39.33 0.03
C TYR A 359 -9.30 40.44 -0.99
N GLY A 360 -10.54 40.53 -1.45
CA GLY A 360 -10.98 41.56 -2.41
C GLY A 360 -10.47 41.38 -3.86
N THR A 361 -9.93 40.22 -4.20
CA THR A 361 -9.43 39.90 -5.54
C THR A 361 -9.87 38.52 -5.99
N GLU A 362 -9.76 38.24 -7.30
CA GLU A 362 -9.92 36.90 -7.90
C GLU A 362 -8.54 36.16 -7.99
N GLU A 363 -7.49 36.73 -7.43
CA GLU A 363 -6.16 36.14 -7.46
C GLU A 363 -5.99 35.11 -6.34
N LEU A 364 -5.40 33.97 -6.67
CA LEU A 364 -5.06 32.95 -5.67
C LEU A 364 -4.01 33.47 -4.70
N ALA A 365 -4.18 33.15 -3.42
CA ALA A 365 -3.18 33.42 -2.40
C ALA A 365 -1.90 32.62 -2.69
N ASP A 366 -0.74 33.26 -2.59
CA ASP A 366 0.56 32.67 -2.93
C ASP A 366 1.61 32.78 -1.81
N ALA A 367 1.24 33.39 -0.68
CA ALA A 367 2.12 33.48 0.49
C ALA A 367 2.39 32.10 1.08
N ILE A 368 3.60 31.90 1.60
CA ILE A 368 3.97 30.63 2.28
C ILE A 368 3.18 30.48 3.58
N THR A 369 3.03 31.57 4.34
CA THR A 369 2.26 31.62 5.59
C THR A 369 1.31 32.80 5.52
N LEU A 370 0.08 32.56 5.94
CA LEU A 370 -0.97 33.55 6.08
C LEU A 370 -1.40 33.60 7.54
N SER A 371 -1.35 34.78 8.15
CA SER A 371 -1.81 35.01 9.53
C SER A 371 -3.14 35.76 9.55
N ALA A 372 -3.81 35.77 10.69
CA ALA A 372 -5.06 36.48 10.88
C ALA A 372 -4.95 37.99 10.58
N SER A 373 -3.76 38.59 10.76
CA SER A 373 -3.51 40.00 10.42
C SER A 373 -3.34 40.27 8.94
N ASN A 374 -3.02 39.23 8.15
CA ASN A 374 -2.95 39.23 6.70
C ASN A 374 -4.11 38.43 6.10
N ALA A 375 -5.24 38.42 6.81
CA ALA A 375 -6.35 37.52 6.54
C ALA A 375 -6.73 37.50 5.06
N VAL A 376 -6.61 36.33 4.48
CA VAL A 376 -7.40 35.94 3.34
C VAL A 376 -8.81 35.77 3.86
N ILE A 377 -9.63 36.79 3.75
CA ILE A 377 -11.04 36.66 4.06
C ILE A 377 -11.64 35.93 2.87
N PHE A 378 -12.01 34.71 3.09
CA PHE A 378 -12.87 33.99 2.15
C PHE A 378 -14.26 34.65 2.24
N SER A 379 -14.60 35.44 1.27
CA SER A 379 -15.99 35.72 0.99
C SER A 379 -16.47 34.62 0.06
N PRO A 380 -17.26 33.67 0.51
CA PRO A 380 -17.98 32.84 -0.45
C PRO A 380 -18.88 33.80 -1.22
N ASP A 381 -18.51 34.04 -2.46
CA ASP A 381 -19.39 34.78 -3.37
C ASP A 381 -20.54 33.84 -3.74
N PHE A 382 -21.62 33.88 -2.90
CA PHE A 382 -22.85 33.16 -3.15
C PHE A 382 -23.71 33.77 -4.28
N THR A 383 -23.08 34.41 -5.24
CA THR A 383 -23.80 34.89 -6.43
C THR A 383 -24.07 33.77 -7.44
N GLY A 384 -23.63 32.54 -7.19
CA GLY A 384 -24.01 31.37 -7.94
C GLY A 384 -25.40 30.90 -7.58
N SER A 385 -26.39 31.12 -8.47
CA SER A 385 -27.71 30.49 -8.34
C SER A 385 -27.54 28.97 -8.40
N PHE A 386 -28.02 28.28 -7.35
CA PHE A 386 -28.25 26.84 -7.41
C PHE A 386 -29.39 26.58 -8.42
N ASN A 387 -29.08 25.98 -9.57
CA ASN A 387 -30.04 25.33 -10.45
C ASN A 387 -30.03 23.83 -10.18
#